data_e68d0ecdac8d42c6dc42e7eab83cb8d3
#
_entry.id   e68d0ecdac8d42c6dc42e7eab83cb8d3
#
_cell.length_a   1.000
_cell.length_b   1.000
_cell.length_c   1.000
_cell.angle_alpha   90.00
_cell.angle_beta   90.00
_cell.angle_gamma   90.00
#
_symmetry.space_group_name_H-M   'P 1'
#
loop_
_entity.id
_entity.type
_entity.pdbx_description
1 polymer ?
#
loop_
_entity_poly.entity_id
_entity_poly.type
_entity_poly.pdbx_seq_one_letter_code
_entity_poly.pdbx_strand_id
1 'polypeptide(L)'
;MHVARGQNLLGALVTAVNDRMQSHAERACGLEGQLPAALVTIGHNYGESVEFLSGVLRMSHSGCVRLVDKLDEQGLIERRPGKDRRTLSLHLTPLGRELKRKVLRARREALDEVFETLNGQQQRNLVGLLEVMLTAITQCKHEADIICRLCEEQVC
;
A
#
# COMPACT_ATOMS: atom_id res chain seq x y z
N MET A 1 19.24 -23.33 16.15
CA MET A 1 18.68 -23.91 14.92
C MET A 1 17.26 -23.41 14.60
N HIS A 2 16.33 -23.31 15.57
CA HIS A 2 14.94 -22.86 15.33
C HIS A 2 14.82 -21.39 14.89
N VAL A 3 15.60 -20.46 15.46
CA VAL A 3 15.54 -19.02 15.13
C VAL A 3 15.92 -18.77 13.67
N ALA A 4 17.04 -19.29 13.22
CA ALA A 4 17.49 -19.12 11.82
C ALA A 4 16.49 -19.68 10.80
N ARG A 5 15.86 -20.82 11.12
CA ARG A 5 14.78 -21.37 10.27
C ARG A 5 13.56 -20.46 10.25
N GLY A 6 13.15 -19.90 11.39
CA GLY A 6 12.03 -18.96 11.48
C GLY A 6 12.26 -17.70 10.66
N GLN A 7 13.46 -17.11 10.75
CA GLN A 7 13.86 -15.97 9.95
C GLN A 7 13.79 -16.24 8.45
N ASN A 8 14.28 -17.41 8.01
CA ASN A 8 14.25 -17.81 6.62
C ASN A 8 12.81 -18.04 6.12
N LEU A 9 11.95 -18.68 6.91
CA LEU A 9 10.54 -18.87 6.56
C LEU A 9 9.78 -17.54 6.49
N LEU A 10 10.05 -16.62 7.42
CA LEU A 10 9.46 -15.28 7.39
C LEU A 10 9.87 -14.52 6.12
N GLY A 11 11.16 -14.54 5.77
CA GLY A 11 11.65 -13.90 4.54
C GLY A 11 11.00 -14.48 3.27
N ALA A 12 10.91 -15.80 3.17
CA ALA A 12 10.26 -16.47 2.06
C ALA A 12 8.76 -16.13 1.99
N LEU A 13 8.06 -16.13 3.13
CA LEU A 13 6.65 -15.78 3.19
C LEU A 13 6.41 -14.34 2.75
N VAL A 14 7.22 -13.38 3.24
CA VAL A 14 7.12 -11.96 2.86
C VAL A 14 7.26 -11.79 1.35
N THR A 15 8.25 -12.43 0.73
CA THR A 15 8.44 -12.39 -0.72
C THR A 15 7.22 -12.96 -1.46
N ALA A 16 6.81 -14.18 -1.11
CA ALA A 16 5.71 -14.85 -1.79
C ALA A 16 4.38 -14.11 -1.65
N VAL A 17 4.09 -13.56 -0.47
CA VAL A 17 2.86 -12.79 -0.22
C VAL A 17 2.90 -11.44 -0.95
N ASN A 18 4.05 -10.76 -0.95
CA ASN A 18 4.20 -9.51 -1.69
C ASN A 18 3.96 -9.70 -3.19
N ASP A 19 4.56 -10.72 -3.80
CA ASP A 19 4.39 -11.01 -5.23
C ASP A 19 2.93 -11.32 -5.58
N ARG A 20 2.21 -12.06 -4.71
CA ARG A 20 0.78 -12.33 -4.89
C ARG A 20 -0.05 -11.06 -4.82
N MET A 21 0.14 -10.23 -3.79
CA MET A 21 -0.58 -8.97 -3.64
C MET A 21 -0.35 -8.05 -4.84
N GLN A 22 0.88 -7.93 -5.31
CA GLN A 22 1.22 -7.11 -6.47
C GLN A 22 0.53 -7.64 -7.73
N SER A 23 0.67 -8.93 -8.02
CA SER A 23 0.04 -9.56 -9.20
C SER A 23 -1.49 -9.45 -9.20
N HIS A 24 -2.14 -9.62 -8.04
CA HIS A 24 -3.60 -9.45 -7.92
C HIS A 24 -4.02 -7.99 -8.13
N ALA A 25 -3.29 -7.04 -7.54
CA ALA A 25 -3.57 -5.61 -7.69
C ALA A 25 -3.41 -5.16 -9.15
N GLU A 26 -2.31 -5.52 -9.80
CA GLU A 26 -2.04 -5.18 -11.21
C GLU A 26 -3.13 -5.74 -12.15
N ARG A 27 -3.50 -7.01 -11.97
CA ARG A 27 -4.59 -7.62 -12.77
C ARG A 27 -5.95 -6.95 -12.54
N ALA A 28 -6.25 -6.56 -11.32
CA ALA A 28 -7.55 -5.97 -10.97
C ALA A 28 -7.72 -4.53 -11.46
N CYS A 29 -6.62 -3.77 -11.54
CA CYS A 29 -6.69 -2.35 -11.88
C CYS A 29 -6.03 -1.98 -13.21
N GLY A 30 -5.28 -2.89 -13.85
CA GLY A 30 -4.53 -2.59 -15.07
C GLY A 30 -3.36 -1.61 -14.88
N LEU A 31 -2.96 -1.37 -13.63
CA LEU A 31 -1.84 -0.50 -13.28
C LEU A 31 -0.67 -1.36 -12.81
N GLU A 32 0.54 -1.02 -13.25
CA GLU A 32 1.76 -1.77 -12.95
C GLU A 32 2.68 -1.03 -11.97
N GLY A 33 3.56 -1.78 -11.33
CA GLY A 33 4.61 -1.27 -10.47
C GLY A 33 4.06 -0.52 -9.25
N GLN A 34 4.46 0.73 -9.06
CA GLN A 34 4.04 1.55 -7.91
C GLN A 34 2.70 2.29 -8.09
N LEU A 35 2.07 2.23 -9.26
CA LEU A 35 0.81 2.93 -9.54
C LEU A 35 -0.33 2.50 -8.60
N PRO A 36 -0.55 1.19 -8.30
CA PRO A 36 -1.57 0.78 -7.35
C PRO A 36 -1.32 1.35 -5.93
N ALA A 37 -0.08 1.32 -5.46
CA ALA A 37 0.30 1.86 -4.16
C ALA A 37 0.11 3.39 -4.09
N ALA A 38 0.48 4.11 -5.15
CA ALA A 38 0.24 5.54 -5.26
C ALA A 38 -1.24 5.89 -5.16
N LEU A 39 -2.08 5.17 -5.90
CA LEU A 39 -3.53 5.37 -5.91
C LEU A 39 -4.14 5.17 -4.51
N VAL A 40 -3.71 4.12 -3.80
CA VAL A 40 -4.17 3.84 -2.43
C VAL A 40 -3.68 4.92 -1.48
N THR A 41 -2.40 5.29 -1.54
CA THR A 41 -1.79 6.33 -0.68
C THR A 41 -2.46 7.69 -0.87
N ILE A 42 -2.70 8.14 -2.11
CA ILE A 42 -3.43 9.39 -2.39
C ILE A 42 -4.86 9.34 -1.82
N GLY A 43 -5.49 8.19 -1.90
CA GLY A 43 -6.85 8.00 -1.40
C GLY A 43 -6.96 7.90 0.13
N HIS A 44 -5.89 7.60 0.84
CA HIS A 44 -5.82 7.64 2.32
C HIS A 44 -5.39 9.02 2.82
N ASN A 45 -4.43 9.63 2.15
CA ASN A 45 -3.84 10.92 2.53
C ASN A 45 -4.37 12.02 1.61
N TYR A 46 -5.62 12.41 1.85
CA TYR A 46 -6.35 13.34 1.02
C TYR A 46 -5.73 14.74 1.01
N GLY A 47 -5.38 15.22 -0.17
CA GLY A 47 -4.84 16.56 -0.36
C GLY A 47 -3.33 16.70 -0.08
N GLU A 48 -2.61 15.60 0.08
CA GLU A 48 -1.16 15.61 0.24
C GLU A 48 -0.42 15.89 -1.09
N SER A 49 0.84 16.27 -0.97
CA SER A 49 1.69 16.68 -2.10
C SER A 49 2.41 15.51 -2.77
N VAL A 50 3.02 15.76 -3.94
CA VAL A 50 3.94 14.81 -4.60
C VAL A 50 5.16 14.51 -3.71
N GLU A 51 5.62 15.49 -2.92
CA GLU A 51 6.73 15.31 -1.97
C GLU A 51 6.37 14.27 -0.89
N PHE A 52 5.19 14.40 -0.27
CA PHE A 52 4.69 13.42 0.68
C PHE A 52 4.60 12.02 0.03
N LEU A 53 3.99 11.93 -1.16
CA LEU A 53 3.83 10.68 -1.88
C LEU A 53 5.19 10.02 -2.21
N SER A 54 6.19 10.82 -2.62
CA SER A 54 7.52 10.31 -2.91
C SER A 54 8.20 9.69 -1.69
N GLY A 55 8.01 10.31 -0.53
CA GLY A 55 8.49 9.79 0.76
C GLY A 55 7.84 8.45 1.11
N VAL A 56 6.52 8.35 1.02
CA VAL A 56 5.76 7.12 1.33
C VAL A 56 6.13 5.97 0.38
N LEU A 57 6.26 6.26 -0.92
CA LEU A 57 6.60 5.25 -1.93
C LEU A 57 8.11 4.95 -2.00
N ARG A 58 8.93 5.67 -1.23
CA ARG A 58 10.39 5.59 -1.27
C ARG A 58 10.96 5.74 -2.69
N MET A 59 10.44 6.72 -3.42
CA MET A 59 10.84 7.03 -4.79
C MET A 59 11.58 8.37 -4.84
N SER A 60 12.39 8.57 -5.89
CA SER A 60 12.89 9.91 -6.17
C SER A 60 11.75 10.86 -6.52
N HIS A 61 11.89 12.15 -6.19
CA HIS A 61 10.88 13.15 -6.50
C HIS A 61 10.52 13.14 -7.99
N SER A 62 11.51 13.13 -8.88
CA SER A 62 11.29 13.09 -10.34
C SER A 62 10.58 11.80 -10.82
N GLY A 63 10.88 10.66 -10.18
CA GLY A 63 10.18 9.40 -10.43
C GLY A 63 8.71 9.48 -10.01
N CYS A 64 8.44 10.09 -8.85
CA CYS A 64 7.09 10.27 -8.35
C CYS A 64 6.29 11.27 -9.20
N VAL A 65 6.91 12.35 -9.70
CA VAL A 65 6.26 13.29 -10.64
C VAL A 65 5.76 12.55 -11.87
N ARG A 66 6.62 11.76 -12.53
CA ARG A 66 6.21 10.96 -13.71
C ARG A 66 5.10 9.95 -13.41
N LEU A 67 5.12 9.37 -12.21
CA LEU A 67 4.07 8.45 -11.77
C LEU A 67 2.74 9.19 -11.59
N VAL A 68 2.77 10.37 -10.98
CA VAL A 68 1.60 11.24 -10.80
C VAL A 68 1.07 11.75 -12.15
N ASP A 69 1.96 12.13 -13.10
CA ASP A 69 1.56 12.50 -14.47
C ASP A 69 0.79 11.36 -15.14
N LYS A 70 1.27 10.13 -15.03
CA LYS A 70 0.60 8.95 -15.60
C LYS A 70 -0.78 8.68 -14.98
N LEU A 71 -0.96 8.91 -13.68
CA LEU A 71 -2.27 8.79 -13.03
C LEU A 71 -3.24 9.91 -13.47
N ASP A 72 -2.72 11.12 -13.67
CA ASP A 72 -3.48 12.28 -14.13
C ASP A 72 -3.93 12.10 -15.60
N GLU A 73 -3.03 11.68 -16.49
CA GLU A 73 -3.32 11.35 -17.89
C GLU A 73 -4.40 10.28 -18.04
N GLN A 74 -4.47 9.34 -17.09
CA GLN A 74 -5.51 8.31 -17.05
C GLN A 74 -6.81 8.78 -16.37
N GLY A 75 -6.87 10.04 -15.93
CA GLY A 75 -8.04 10.60 -15.26
C GLY A 75 -8.33 9.99 -13.88
N LEU A 76 -7.32 9.40 -13.23
CA LEU A 76 -7.47 8.75 -11.93
C LEU A 76 -7.30 9.72 -10.76
N ILE A 77 -6.58 10.80 -10.99
CA ILE A 77 -6.36 11.87 -10.01
C ILE A 77 -6.63 13.22 -10.64
N GLU A 78 -6.74 14.22 -9.81
CA GLU A 78 -6.73 15.64 -10.17
C GLU A 78 -5.79 16.39 -9.24
N ARG A 79 -5.14 17.42 -9.77
CA ARG A 79 -4.28 18.34 -9.03
C ARG A 79 -5.07 19.58 -8.68
N ARG A 80 -5.06 19.96 -7.41
CA ARG A 80 -5.72 21.17 -6.91
C ARG A 80 -4.70 22.08 -6.24
N PRO A 81 -4.97 23.38 -6.09
CA PRO A 81 -4.15 24.25 -5.25
C PRO A 81 -4.05 23.67 -3.84
N GLY A 82 -2.82 23.52 -3.33
CA GLY A 82 -2.56 23.07 -1.97
C GLY A 82 -2.80 24.18 -0.93
N LYS A 83 -2.50 23.87 0.34
CA LYS A 83 -2.59 24.83 1.46
C LYS A 83 -1.65 26.02 1.24
N ASP A 84 -0.48 25.78 0.65
CA ASP A 84 0.40 26.80 0.12
C ASP A 84 0.16 26.92 -1.39
N ARG A 85 -0.05 28.16 -1.90
CA ARG A 85 -0.26 28.43 -3.33
C ARG A 85 0.85 27.94 -4.25
N ARG A 86 2.01 27.60 -3.70
CA ARG A 86 3.17 27.06 -4.43
C ARG A 86 3.15 25.55 -4.57
N THR A 87 2.29 24.87 -3.84
CA THR A 87 2.19 23.40 -3.85
C THR A 87 0.87 22.96 -4.48
N LEU A 88 0.92 21.79 -5.14
CA LEU A 88 -0.25 21.12 -5.66
C LEU A 88 -0.61 19.95 -4.75
N SER A 89 -1.88 19.84 -4.44
CA SER A 89 -2.45 18.73 -3.69
C SER A 89 -3.06 17.69 -4.64
N LEU A 90 -2.90 16.41 -4.30
CA LEU A 90 -3.36 15.28 -5.09
C LEU A 90 -4.70 14.78 -4.56
N HIS A 91 -5.63 14.53 -5.45
CA HIS A 91 -6.98 14.05 -5.12
C HIS A 91 -7.42 12.96 -6.08
N LEU A 92 -8.09 11.92 -5.57
CA LEU A 92 -8.68 10.91 -6.42
C LEU A 92 -9.95 11.44 -7.12
N THR A 93 -10.07 11.18 -8.41
CA THR A 93 -11.33 11.31 -9.15
C THR A 93 -12.33 10.23 -8.72
N PRO A 94 -13.61 10.28 -9.14
CA PRO A 94 -14.53 9.16 -8.95
C PRO A 94 -14.00 7.84 -9.50
N LEU A 95 -13.36 7.86 -10.68
CA LEU A 95 -12.73 6.70 -11.30
C LEU A 95 -11.54 6.20 -10.47
N GLY A 96 -10.69 7.11 -9.98
CA GLY A 96 -9.57 6.75 -9.09
C GLY A 96 -10.04 6.10 -7.79
N ARG A 97 -11.15 6.58 -7.20
CA ARG A 97 -11.74 5.96 -6.01
C ARG A 97 -12.29 4.56 -6.27
N GLU A 98 -12.91 4.35 -7.42
CA GLU A 98 -13.37 3.02 -7.82
C GLU A 98 -12.18 2.07 -7.98
N LEU A 99 -11.13 2.51 -8.66
CA LEU A 99 -9.95 1.71 -8.91
C LEU A 99 -9.18 1.40 -7.61
N LYS A 100 -9.07 2.38 -6.68
CA LYS A 100 -8.55 2.13 -5.32
C LYS A 100 -9.29 0.97 -4.64
N ARG A 101 -10.63 0.95 -4.70
CA ARG A 101 -11.42 -0.14 -4.11
C ARG A 101 -11.12 -1.50 -4.74
N LYS A 102 -10.91 -1.54 -6.06
CA LYS A 102 -10.49 -2.77 -6.76
C LYS A 102 -9.12 -3.27 -6.30
N VAL A 103 -8.14 -2.36 -6.16
CA VAL A 103 -6.81 -2.68 -5.63
C VAL A 103 -6.89 -3.27 -4.22
N LEU A 104 -7.62 -2.62 -3.32
CA LEU A 104 -7.75 -3.08 -1.94
C LEU A 104 -8.46 -4.44 -1.84
N ARG A 105 -9.49 -4.66 -2.66
CA ARG A 105 -10.17 -5.96 -2.75
C ARG A 105 -9.23 -7.06 -3.24
N ALA A 106 -8.52 -6.82 -4.34
CA ALA A 106 -7.58 -7.76 -4.91
C ALA A 106 -6.45 -8.12 -3.94
N ARG A 107 -5.96 -7.12 -3.18
CA ARG A 107 -5.01 -7.36 -2.10
C ARG A 107 -5.59 -8.27 -1.01
N ARG A 108 -6.84 -8.04 -0.61
CA ARG A 108 -7.52 -8.88 0.39
C ARG A 108 -7.63 -10.32 -0.11
N GLU A 109 -8.12 -10.53 -1.32
CA GLU A 109 -8.23 -11.86 -1.94
C GLU A 109 -6.89 -12.60 -1.94
N ALA A 110 -5.79 -11.92 -2.31
CA ALA A 110 -4.45 -12.50 -2.27
C ALA A 110 -3.98 -12.90 -0.86
N LEU A 111 -4.42 -12.17 0.18
CA LEU A 111 -4.11 -12.48 1.58
C LEU A 111 -5.00 -13.60 2.12
N ASP A 112 -6.28 -13.63 1.74
CA ASP A 112 -7.24 -14.66 2.14
C ASP A 112 -6.75 -16.03 1.70
N GLU A 113 -6.24 -16.19 0.46
CA GLU A 113 -5.65 -17.44 -0.04
C GLU A 113 -4.57 -18.04 0.88
N VAL A 114 -3.84 -17.18 1.60
CA VAL A 114 -2.78 -17.62 2.52
C VAL A 114 -3.32 -17.78 3.94
N PHE A 115 -4.16 -16.83 4.39
CA PHE A 115 -4.65 -16.78 5.76
C PHE A 115 -5.64 -17.89 6.08
N GLU A 116 -6.45 -18.29 5.11
CA GLU A 116 -7.44 -19.38 5.24
C GLU A 116 -6.81 -20.78 5.32
N THR A 117 -5.52 -20.93 5.02
CA THR A 117 -4.79 -22.19 5.28
C THR A 117 -4.63 -22.50 6.78
N LEU A 118 -4.87 -21.50 7.64
CA LEU A 118 -4.74 -21.59 9.08
C LEU A 118 -6.11 -21.83 9.73
N ASN A 119 -6.15 -22.69 10.75
CA ASN A 119 -7.34 -22.79 11.59
C ASN A 119 -7.52 -21.56 12.49
N GLY A 120 -8.70 -21.36 13.08
CA GLY A 120 -9.03 -20.15 13.84
C GLY A 120 -8.11 -19.87 15.04
N GLN A 121 -7.55 -20.89 15.69
CA GLN A 121 -6.56 -20.67 16.75
C GLN A 121 -5.21 -20.21 16.22
N GLN A 122 -4.78 -20.77 15.10
CA GLN A 122 -3.54 -20.35 14.42
C GLN A 122 -3.65 -18.93 13.89
N GLN A 123 -4.80 -18.55 13.35
CA GLN A 123 -5.07 -17.16 12.90
C GLN A 123 -4.94 -16.17 14.07
N ARG A 124 -5.58 -16.44 15.22
CA ARG A 124 -5.46 -15.58 16.42
C ARG A 124 -4.02 -15.46 16.90
N ASN A 125 -3.29 -16.57 16.94
CA ASN A 125 -1.88 -16.55 17.35
C ASN A 125 -1.00 -15.74 16.39
N LEU A 126 -1.24 -15.89 15.09
CA LEU A 126 -0.52 -15.13 14.05
C LEU A 126 -0.80 -13.63 14.16
N VAL A 127 -2.06 -13.24 14.37
CA VAL A 127 -2.41 -11.81 14.55
C VAL A 127 -1.62 -11.21 15.72
N GLY A 128 -1.60 -11.84 16.87
CA GLY A 128 -0.84 -11.34 18.02
C GLY A 128 0.67 -11.25 17.77
N LEU A 129 1.25 -12.21 17.02
CA LEU A 129 2.66 -12.14 16.64
C LEU A 129 2.96 -11.02 15.64
N LEU A 130 2.07 -10.81 14.66
CA LEU A 130 2.20 -9.72 13.70
C LEU A 130 2.09 -8.35 14.36
N GLU A 131 1.19 -8.18 15.33
CA GLU A 131 1.07 -6.94 16.10
C GLU A 131 2.36 -6.61 16.86
N VAL A 132 2.96 -7.58 17.55
CA VAL A 132 4.25 -7.40 18.24
C VAL A 132 5.35 -7.01 17.26
N MET A 133 5.44 -7.69 16.12
CA MET A 133 6.49 -7.43 15.13
C MET A 133 6.31 -6.06 14.46
N LEU A 134 5.08 -5.70 14.08
CA LEU A 134 4.78 -4.41 13.45
C LEU A 134 5.01 -3.25 14.43
N THR A 135 4.62 -3.38 15.69
CA THR A 135 4.88 -2.38 16.72
C THR A 135 6.38 -2.13 16.90
N ALA A 136 7.20 -3.19 16.85
CA ALA A 136 8.64 -3.06 17.00
C ALA A 136 9.34 -2.32 15.85
N ILE A 137 8.77 -2.36 14.65
CA ILE A 137 9.36 -1.72 13.44
C ILE A 137 8.67 -0.41 13.04
N THR A 138 7.62 0.01 13.76
CA THR A 138 6.87 1.23 13.47
C THR A 138 7.06 2.24 14.59
N GLN A 139 7.99 3.18 14.43
CA GLN A 139 8.38 4.12 15.49
C GLN A 139 7.72 5.49 15.33
N CYS A 140 7.22 5.82 14.14
CA CYS A 140 6.59 7.11 13.85
C CYS A 140 5.52 7.01 12.75
N LYS A 141 4.72 8.09 12.64
CA LYS A 141 3.67 8.16 11.62
C LYS A 141 4.19 7.94 10.19
N HIS A 142 5.33 8.51 9.84
CA HIS A 142 5.90 8.35 8.51
C HIS A 142 6.21 6.88 8.18
N GLU A 143 6.73 6.11 9.13
CA GLU A 143 6.96 4.66 8.95
C GLU A 143 5.65 3.90 8.81
N ALA A 144 4.62 4.28 9.59
CA ALA A 144 3.29 3.73 9.43
C ALA A 144 2.73 3.99 8.02
N ASP A 145 2.82 5.22 7.52
CA ASP A 145 2.37 5.58 6.17
C ASP A 145 3.07 4.73 5.08
N ILE A 146 4.37 4.48 5.23
CA ILE A 146 5.15 3.61 4.31
C ILE A 146 4.68 2.16 4.39
N ILE A 147 4.51 1.61 5.59
CA ILE A 147 4.12 0.21 5.81
C ILE A 147 2.68 0.00 5.32
N CYS A 148 1.80 0.95 5.63
CA CYS A 148 0.36 0.85 5.35
C CYS A 148 -0.07 1.37 3.97
N ARG A 149 0.88 1.74 3.09
CA ARG A 149 0.58 2.32 1.76
C ARG A 149 -0.36 1.51 0.86
N LEU A 150 -0.57 0.24 1.16
CA LEU A 150 -1.52 -0.66 0.49
C LEU A 150 -2.53 -1.28 1.47
N CYS A 151 -2.59 -0.83 2.72
CA CYS A 151 -3.50 -1.38 3.71
C CYS A 151 -4.90 -0.78 3.60
N GLU A 152 -5.88 -1.48 4.14
CA GLU A 152 -7.23 -0.98 4.36
C GLU A 152 -7.30 -0.37 5.76
N GLU A 153 -7.13 0.95 5.87
CA GLU A 153 -7.00 1.66 7.16
C GLU A 153 -8.20 1.46 8.09
N GLN A 154 -9.38 1.16 7.54
CA GLN A 154 -10.60 0.97 8.34
C GLN A 154 -10.61 -0.35 9.13
N VAL A 155 -9.67 -1.25 8.89
CA VAL A 155 -9.61 -2.59 9.50
C VAL A 155 -8.56 -2.65 10.62
N CYS A 156 -7.56 -1.78 10.57
CA CYS A 156 -6.56 -1.62 11.63
C CYS A 156 -6.95 -0.44 12.51
#